data_c2b513c6dde2e316cbbf6a05e8ea7776
#
_entry.id   c2b513c6dde2e316cbbf6a05e8ea7776
#
_cell.length_a   1.000
_cell.length_b   1.000
_cell.length_c   1.000
_cell.angle_alpha   90.00
_cell.angle_beta   90.00
_cell.angle_gamma   90.00
#
_symmetry.space_group_name_H-M   'P 1'
#
loop_
_entity.id
_entity.type
_entity.pdbx_description
1 polymer ?
#
loop_
_entity_poly.entity_id
_entity_poly.type
_entity_poly.pdbx_seq_one_letter_code
_entity_poly.pdbx_strand_id
1 'polypeptide(L)'
;MSMKKLGSILLSTAMVMSLAACGSQNTSAPAATTDDSATKEEAAAPAESAVAADTDVSGSTLEVAVTYTGDQATTFQGLVDKFEEEYGVTVNIAEYGDDYENTLKTRMASNELPDVFQTHGWSLLRYKEYLMNLQDQPWVSDYDESALGVIQDDDDAIYVLMISELINGTLVNLDACDAVGVDPYAIHTWDDFTEACAKIK
;
A
#
# COMPACT_ATOMS: atom_id res chain seq x y z
N MET A 1 -53.04 -20.95 25.84
CA MET A 1 -52.97 -22.43 25.72
C MET A 1 -51.88 -22.68 24.69
N SER A 2 -50.84 -23.33 24.83
CA SER A 2 -50.27 -24.36 25.68
C SER A 2 -48.77 -24.45 25.33
N MET A 3 -48.00 -24.36 26.29
CA MET A 3 -46.63 -24.79 26.53
C MET A 3 -46.33 -26.21 26.04
N LYS A 4 -45.09 -26.47 25.66
CA LYS A 4 -44.26 -27.65 26.04
C LYS A 4 -43.00 -27.61 25.19
N LYS A 5 -41.85 -27.34 25.73
CA LYS A 5 -40.88 -28.11 26.53
C LYS A 5 -39.78 -28.75 25.68
N LEU A 6 -38.59 -28.27 25.92
CA LEU A 6 -37.34 -28.93 26.37
C LEU A 6 -36.65 -29.92 25.42
N GLY A 7 -35.36 -29.67 25.25
CA GLY A 7 -34.35 -30.62 24.81
C GLY A 7 -32.95 -30.01 24.84
N SER A 8 -32.37 -29.85 26.04
CA SER A 8 -30.95 -29.59 26.25
C SER A 8 -30.15 -30.84 25.91
N ILE A 9 -29.10 -30.70 25.12
CA ILE A 9 -28.00 -31.68 25.10
C ILE A 9 -26.71 -30.91 25.30
N LEU A 10 -26.17 -31.02 26.50
CA LEU A 10 -24.81 -30.75 26.90
C LEU A 10 -23.89 -31.81 26.26
N LEU A 11 -22.84 -31.37 25.57
CA LEU A 11 -21.68 -32.22 25.33
C LEU A 11 -20.43 -31.46 25.73
N SER A 12 -20.00 -31.70 26.94
CA SER A 12 -18.72 -31.35 27.52
C SER A 12 -17.66 -32.33 27.01
N THR A 13 -16.58 -31.85 26.43
CA THR A 13 -15.38 -32.66 26.23
C THR A 13 -14.14 -31.89 26.69
N ALA A 14 -13.40 -32.58 27.52
CA ALA A 14 -12.37 -32.18 28.44
C ALA A 14 -11.12 -31.60 27.76
N MET A 15 -10.63 -30.54 28.40
CA MET A 15 -9.30 -29.96 28.25
C MET A 15 -8.31 -30.84 29.04
N VAL A 16 -7.30 -31.35 28.38
CA VAL A 16 -6.14 -31.95 29.06
C VAL A 16 -5.01 -30.94 29.05
N MET A 17 -4.78 -30.34 30.23
CA MET A 17 -3.55 -29.62 30.55
C MET A 17 -2.45 -30.64 30.88
N SER A 18 -1.29 -30.51 30.25
CA SER A 18 -0.04 -31.04 30.77
C SER A 18 0.94 -29.93 31.02
N LEU A 19 0.98 -29.47 32.26
CA LEU A 19 2.12 -28.79 32.84
C LEU A 19 3.17 -29.82 33.26
N ALA A 20 4.41 -29.62 32.84
CA ALA A 20 5.54 -30.21 33.50
C ALA A 20 6.56 -29.12 33.79
N ALA A 21 6.90 -29.05 35.06
CA ALA A 21 7.62 -28.00 35.73
C ALA A 21 9.14 -28.21 35.75
N CYS A 22 9.83 -27.09 35.86
CA CYS A 22 11.06 -26.79 36.63
C CYS A 22 12.17 -27.83 36.79
N GLY A 23 13.39 -27.32 36.56
CA GLY A 23 14.63 -27.84 37.19
C GLY A 23 15.83 -27.04 36.77
N SER A 24 16.22 -26.07 37.62
CA SER A 24 17.53 -25.42 37.61
C SER A 24 18.66 -26.42 37.83
N GLN A 25 19.79 -26.29 37.16
CA GLN A 25 21.09 -25.98 37.80
C GLN A 25 22.26 -25.96 36.79
N ASN A 26 23.11 -25.07 37.04
CA ASN A 26 24.37 -24.58 36.51
C ASN A 26 25.47 -25.70 36.47
N THR A 27 26.27 -25.76 35.38
CA THR A 27 27.77 -25.79 35.44
C THR A 27 28.39 -25.97 34.04
N SER A 28 29.31 -25.04 33.73
CA SER A 28 30.59 -25.15 32.98
C SER A 28 30.73 -25.95 31.69
N ALA A 29 31.20 -25.27 30.65
CA ALA A 29 31.69 -25.71 29.35
C ALA A 29 32.86 -26.74 29.43
N PRO A 30 33.24 -27.46 28.36
CA PRO A 30 33.76 -26.88 27.13
C PRO A 30 33.36 -27.53 25.79
N ALA A 31 33.75 -26.84 24.72
CA ALA A 31 33.62 -27.02 23.31
C ALA A 31 33.59 -28.47 22.73
N ALA A 32 32.67 -28.64 21.75
CA ALA A 32 32.90 -29.48 20.56
C ALA A 32 31.91 -29.07 19.47
N THR A 33 32.47 -28.79 18.30
CA THR A 33 31.87 -28.53 17.00
C THR A 33 30.94 -29.65 16.59
N THR A 34 29.71 -29.32 16.20
CA THR A 34 28.96 -30.06 15.18
C THR A 34 28.03 -29.10 14.41
N ASP A 35 28.24 -29.10 13.15
CA ASP A 35 27.48 -28.65 12.00
C ASP A 35 25.99 -28.97 12.18
N ASP A 36 25.15 -27.96 12.27
CA ASP A 36 23.70 -28.10 12.08
C ASP A 36 23.23 -27.07 11.10
N SER A 37 23.11 -27.56 9.87
CA SER A 37 22.62 -26.84 8.71
C SER A 37 21.13 -26.56 8.91
N ALA A 38 20.80 -25.43 9.57
CA ALA A 38 19.48 -24.85 9.52
C ALA A 38 19.28 -24.29 8.12
N THR A 39 18.53 -24.99 7.31
CA THR A 39 18.00 -24.54 6.03
C THR A 39 17.21 -23.26 6.29
N LYS A 40 17.84 -22.13 6.02
CA LYS A 40 17.19 -20.84 5.93
C LYS A 40 16.30 -20.94 4.69
N GLU A 41 15.01 -20.97 4.87
CA GLU A 41 14.03 -20.83 3.81
C GLU A 41 14.28 -19.44 3.21
N GLU A 42 14.96 -19.45 2.07
CA GLU A 42 15.28 -18.28 1.27
C GLU A 42 13.94 -17.78 0.74
N ALA A 43 13.47 -16.65 1.28
CA ALA A 43 12.39 -15.91 0.70
C ALA A 43 12.77 -15.66 -0.77
N ALA A 44 11.96 -16.18 -1.68
CA ALA A 44 12.15 -16.02 -3.10
C ALA A 44 12.24 -14.51 -3.39
N ALA A 45 13.38 -14.07 -3.90
CA ALA A 45 13.54 -12.75 -4.45
C ALA A 45 12.44 -12.53 -5.51
N PRO A 46 11.84 -11.31 -5.59
CA PRO A 46 10.90 -10.98 -6.65
C PRO A 46 11.59 -11.28 -7.99
N ALA A 47 10.94 -12.07 -8.82
CA ALA A 47 11.45 -12.38 -10.15
C ALA A 47 11.60 -11.08 -10.94
N GLU A 48 12.81 -10.78 -11.38
CA GLU A 48 13.06 -9.83 -12.46
C GLU A 48 12.22 -10.27 -13.67
N SER A 49 11.11 -9.60 -13.89
CA SER A 49 10.35 -9.70 -15.13
C SER A 49 10.27 -8.34 -15.78
N ALA A 50 11.34 -7.95 -16.45
CA ALA A 50 11.19 -7.09 -17.60
C ALA A 50 10.31 -7.87 -18.58
N VAL A 51 9.04 -7.54 -18.70
CA VAL A 51 8.17 -8.09 -19.73
C VAL A 51 8.76 -7.58 -21.05
N ALA A 52 9.35 -8.48 -21.82
CA ALA A 52 9.77 -8.17 -23.17
C ALA A 52 8.54 -7.65 -23.93
N ALA A 53 8.71 -6.56 -24.70
CA ALA A 53 7.67 -5.86 -25.43
C ALA A 53 6.94 -6.72 -26.51
N ASP A 54 7.13 -8.04 -26.49
CA ASP A 54 6.59 -9.00 -27.46
C ASP A 54 5.92 -10.21 -26.78
N THR A 55 5.48 -10.06 -25.54
CA THR A 55 4.74 -11.14 -24.84
C THR A 55 3.26 -11.03 -25.19
N ASP A 56 2.71 -12.06 -25.87
CA ASP A 56 1.27 -12.17 -26.09
C ASP A 56 0.57 -12.36 -24.74
N VAL A 57 -0.13 -11.33 -24.29
CA VAL A 57 -0.90 -11.30 -23.03
C VAL A 57 -2.38 -11.57 -23.24
N SER A 58 -2.81 -11.84 -24.49
CA SER A 58 -4.22 -12.04 -24.82
C SER A 58 -4.82 -13.21 -24.05
N GLY A 59 -6.06 -13.03 -23.58
CA GLY A 59 -6.76 -14.00 -22.74
C GLY A 59 -6.38 -13.98 -21.26
N SER A 60 -5.41 -13.15 -20.85
CA SER A 60 -5.09 -12.94 -19.43
C SER A 60 -6.18 -12.15 -18.71
N THR A 61 -6.25 -12.33 -17.40
CA THR A 61 -7.15 -11.56 -16.53
C THR A 61 -6.33 -10.82 -15.49
N LEU A 62 -6.63 -9.53 -15.28
CA LEU A 62 -6.04 -8.69 -14.27
C LEU A 62 -7.10 -8.24 -13.26
N GLU A 63 -6.75 -8.16 -11.99
CA GLU A 63 -7.53 -7.49 -10.96
C GLU A 63 -6.91 -6.12 -10.65
N VAL A 64 -7.67 -5.04 -10.81
CA VAL A 64 -7.22 -3.68 -10.59
C VAL A 64 -8.08 -3.02 -9.52
N ALA A 65 -7.47 -2.55 -8.44
CA ALA A 65 -8.19 -1.86 -7.37
C ALA A 65 -7.89 -0.36 -7.38
N VAL A 66 -8.94 0.46 -7.43
CA VAL A 66 -8.86 1.93 -7.45
C VAL A 66 -9.88 2.55 -6.49
N THR A 67 -9.65 3.82 -6.13
CA THR A 67 -10.55 4.58 -5.25
C THR A 67 -11.49 5.51 -6.03
N TYR A 68 -11.52 5.41 -7.35
CA TYR A 68 -12.32 6.29 -8.19
C TYR A 68 -13.82 6.08 -7.99
N THR A 69 -14.57 7.17 -8.00
CA THR A 69 -16.04 7.18 -7.91
C THR A 69 -16.62 8.18 -8.90
N GLY A 70 -17.91 8.06 -9.22
CA GLY A 70 -18.62 8.99 -10.10
C GLY A 70 -17.96 9.13 -11.48
N ASP A 71 -17.71 10.35 -11.91
CA ASP A 71 -17.14 10.66 -13.23
C ASP A 71 -15.72 10.11 -13.41
N GLN A 72 -14.93 10.02 -12.32
CA GLN A 72 -13.59 9.44 -12.36
C GLN A 72 -13.66 7.94 -12.65
N ALA A 73 -14.59 7.22 -11.99
CA ALA A 73 -14.80 5.80 -12.25
C ALA A 73 -15.24 5.55 -13.70
N THR A 74 -16.16 6.39 -14.24
CA THR A 74 -16.59 6.31 -15.63
C THR A 74 -15.44 6.55 -16.60
N THR A 75 -14.58 7.54 -16.32
CA THR A 75 -13.42 7.84 -17.15
C THR A 75 -12.41 6.68 -17.12
N PHE A 76 -12.17 6.14 -15.93
CA PHE A 76 -11.25 5.01 -15.74
C PHE A 76 -11.76 3.75 -16.46
N GLN A 77 -13.06 3.44 -16.37
CA GLN A 77 -13.68 2.35 -17.12
C GLN A 77 -13.44 2.50 -18.62
N GLY A 78 -13.61 3.71 -19.17
CA GLY A 78 -13.34 3.97 -20.58
C GLY A 78 -11.87 3.81 -20.99
N LEU A 79 -10.91 3.92 -20.07
CA LEU A 79 -9.50 3.58 -20.30
C LEU A 79 -9.30 2.06 -20.26
N VAL A 80 -9.94 1.38 -19.32
CA VAL A 80 -9.91 -0.08 -19.21
C VAL A 80 -10.50 -0.73 -20.46
N ASP A 81 -11.64 -0.27 -20.95
CA ASP A 81 -12.29 -0.80 -22.16
C ASP A 81 -11.34 -0.75 -23.39
N LYS A 82 -10.59 0.36 -23.53
CA LYS A 82 -9.60 0.50 -24.60
C LYS A 82 -8.41 -0.45 -24.42
N PHE A 83 -7.95 -0.62 -23.20
CA PHE A 83 -6.85 -1.53 -22.88
C PHE A 83 -7.25 -2.98 -23.16
N GLU A 84 -8.46 -3.38 -22.81
CA GLU A 84 -9.01 -4.70 -23.11
C GLU A 84 -9.12 -4.93 -24.63
N GLU A 85 -9.60 -3.92 -25.37
CA GLU A 85 -9.70 -3.97 -26.83
C GLU A 85 -8.33 -4.11 -27.52
N GLU A 86 -7.33 -3.35 -27.02
CA GLU A 86 -5.99 -3.30 -27.61
C GLU A 86 -5.19 -4.58 -27.33
N TYR A 87 -5.25 -5.11 -26.09
CA TYR A 87 -4.40 -6.22 -25.66
C TYR A 87 -5.12 -7.57 -25.56
N GLY A 88 -6.43 -7.62 -25.74
CA GLY A 88 -7.22 -8.85 -25.64
C GLY A 88 -7.24 -9.46 -24.23
N VAL A 89 -7.07 -8.66 -23.22
CA VAL A 89 -7.09 -9.05 -21.80
C VAL A 89 -8.47 -8.78 -21.18
N THR A 90 -8.71 -9.30 -19.98
CA THR A 90 -9.88 -8.96 -19.17
C THR A 90 -9.40 -8.24 -17.89
N VAL A 91 -9.99 -7.09 -17.55
CA VAL A 91 -9.67 -6.32 -16.35
C VAL A 91 -10.85 -6.29 -15.40
N ASN A 92 -10.70 -6.88 -14.23
CA ASN A 92 -11.68 -6.82 -13.16
C ASN A 92 -11.37 -5.63 -12.24
N ILE A 93 -12.21 -4.60 -12.27
CA ILE A 93 -12.07 -3.46 -11.36
C ILE A 93 -12.66 -3.85 -10.00
N ALA A 94 -11.82 -3.85 -8.96
CA ALA A 94 -12.24 -4.11 -7.59
C ALA A 94 -12.60 -2.80 -6.88
N GLU A 95 -13.86 -2.70 -6.45
CA GLU A 95 -14.41 -1.53 -5.75
C GLU A 95 -14.51 -1.83 -4.25
N TYR A 96 -13.66 -1.21 -3.43
CA TYR A 96 -13.66 -1.40 -1.98
C TYR A 96 -14.33 -0.25 -1.20
N GLY A 97 -14.78 0.79 -1.91
CA GLY A 97 -15.44 1.95 -1.33
C GLY A 97 -14.61 2.63 -0.24
N ASP A 98 -15.27 3.06 0.82
CA ASP A 98 -14.63 3.78 1.95
C ASP A 98 -13.67 2.90 2.77
N ASP A 99 -13.73 1.58 2.61
CA ASP A 99 -12.87 0.64 3.34
C ASP A 99 -11.64 0.19 2.54
N TYR A 100 -11.29 0.91 1.49
CA TYR A 100 -10.23 0.57 0.55
C TYR A 100 -8.91 0.19 1.24
N GLU A 101 -8.39 1.05 2.10
CA GLU A 101 -7.11 0.84 2.80
C GLU A 101 -7.12 -0.38 3.75
N ASN A 102 -8.24 -0.63 4.43
CA ASN A 102 -8.33 -1.79 5.33
C ASN A 102 -8.48 -3.08 4.54
N THR A 103 -9.20 -3.04 3.43
CA THR A 103 -9.33 -4.19 2.53
C THR A 103 -7.97 -4.56 1.93
N LEU A 104 -7.19 -3.59 1.43
CA LEU A 104 -5.83 -3.85 0.95
C LEU A 104 -4.93 -4.45 2.03
N LYS A 105 -4.97 -3.91 3.26
CA LYS A 105 -4.17 -4.46 4.39
C LYS A 105 -4.56 -5.92 4.70
N THR A 106 -5.85 -6.22 4.66
CA THR A 106 -6.35 -7.58 4.90
C THR A 106 -5.88 -8.52 3.81
N ARG A 107 -6.01 -8.12 2.55
CA ARG A 107 -5.56 -8.89 1.39
C ARG A 107 -4.04 -9.07 1.36
N MET A 108 -3.28 -8.05 1.74
CA MET A 108 -1.84 -8.13 1.92
C MET A 108 -1.46 -9.20 2.95
N ALA A 109 -2.13 -9.21 4.11
CA ALA A 109 -1.88 -10.18 5.16
C ALA A 109 -2.21 -11.63 4.74
N SER A 110 -3.12 -11.80 3.77
CA SER A 110 -3.49 -13.09 3.18
C SER A 110 -2.69 -13.44 1.93
N ASN A 111 -1.75 -12.58 1.52
CA ASN A 111 -1.02 -12.68 0.24
C ASN A 111 -1.95 -12.76 -0.98
N GLU A 112 -3.03 -11.95 -0.97
CA GLU A 112 -4.08 -11.89 -1.99
C GLU A 112 -4.28 -10.46 -2.52
N LEU A 113 -3.19 -9.68 -2.63
CA LEU A 113 -3.27 -8.34 -3.22
C LEU A 113 -3.75 -8.42 -4.67
N PRO A 114 -4.46 -7.39 -5.18
CA PRO A 114 -4.74 -7.25 -6.61
C PRO A 114 -3.45 -7.16 -7.43
N ASP A 115 -3.53 -7.50 -8.71
CA ASP A 115 -2.39 -7.39 -9.64
C ASP A 115 -1.90 -5.95 -9.75
N VAL A 116 -2.83 -4.99 -9.77
CA VAL A 116 -2.56 -3.56 -9.76
C VAL A 116 -3.47 -2.87 -8.75
N PHE A 117 -2.93 -2.00 -7.95
CA PHE A 117 -3.74 -1.25 -6.99
C PHE A 117 -3.25 0.19 -6.80
N GLN A 118 -4.19 1.08 -6.56
CA GLN A 118 -3.89 2.47 -6.26
C GLN A 118 -3.33 2.60 -4.84
N THR A 119 -2.28 3.40 -4.69
CA THR A 119 -1.69 3.71 -3.39
C THR A 119 -1.20 5.15 -3.35
N HIS A 120 -0.67 5.56 -2.21
CA HIS A 120 -0.09 6.88 -2.01
C HIS A 120 1.43 6.76 -1.80
N GLY A 121 2.21 7.73 -2.26
CA GLY A 121 3.67 7.74 -2.09
C GLY A 121 4.11 7.51 -0.64
N TRP A 122 3.40 8.10 0.34
CA TRP A 122 3.70 7.92 1.76
C TRP A 122 3.44 6.49 2.29
N SER A 123 2.69 5.66 1.59
CA SER A 123 2.44 4.27 1.99
C SER A 123 3.28 3.24 1.22
N LEU A 124 4.16 3.67 0.33
CA LEU A 124 5.03 2.81 -0.47
C LEU A 124 5.79 1.79 0.38
N LEU A 125 6.41 2.21 1.48
CA LEU A 125 7.19 1.33 2.35
C LEU A 125 6.38 0.16 2.95
N ARG A 126 5.06 0.31 3.04
CA ARG A 126 4.18 -0.76 3.54
C ARG A 126 4.06 -1.90 2.53
N TYR A 127 4.04 -1.58 1.25
CA TYR A 127 3.77 -2.52 0.18
C TYR A 127 5.03 -2.97 -0.57
N LYS A 128 6.17 -2.33 -0.34
CA LYS A 128 7.43 -2.51 -1.10
C LYS A 128 7.80 -3.99 -1.33
N GLU A 129 7.65 -4.83 -0.30
CA GLU A 129 8.00 -6.26 -0.38
C GLU A 129 7.07 -7.08 -1.31
N TYR A 130 5.92 -6.51 -1.68
CA TYR A 130 4.92 -7.14 -2.54
C TYR A 130 4.91 -6.54 -3.95
N LEU A 131 5.69 -5.50 -4.20
CA LEU A 131 5.67 -4.75 -5.45
C LEU A 131 6.82 -5.16 -6.36
N MET A 132 6.52 -5.19 -7.66
CA MET A 132 7.53 -5.38 -8.69
C MET A 132 8.36 -4.09 -8.85
N ASN A 133 9.66 -4.24 -9.05
CA ASN A 133 10.50 -3.10 -9.44
C ASN A 133 10.19 -2.71 -10.89
N LEU A 134 9.89 -1.44 -11.10
CA LEU A 134 9.46 -0.85 -12.37
C LEU A 134 10.56 0.04 -13.01
N GLN A 135 11.75 0.07 -12.43
CA GLN A 135 12.84 0.96 -12.83
C GLN A 135 13.19 0.85 -14.32
N ASP A 136 13.13 -0.35 -14.89
CA ASP A 136 13.49 -0.61 -16.28
C ASP A 136 12.33 -0.39 -17.27
N GLN A 137 11.19 0.12 -16.79
CA GLN A 137 10.05 0.36 -17.66
C GLN A 137 10.29 1.58 -18.57
N PRO A 138 9.90 1.52 -19.85
CA PRO A 138 10.21 2.56 -20.82
C PRO A 138 9.64 3.94 -20.47
N TRP A 139 8.49 3.98 -19.77
CA TRP A 139 7.85 5.23 -19.35
C TRP A 139 8.58 5.95 -18.19
N VAL A 140 9.54 5.31 -17.52
CA VAL A 140 10.34 5.94 -16.45
C VAL A 140 11.09 7.16 -16.99
N SER A 141 11.56 7.11 -18.24
CA SER A 141 12.24 8.23 -18.89
C SER A 141 11.35 9.44 -19.19
N ASP A 142 10.03 9.30 -19.06
CA ASP A 142 9.05 10.38 -19.27
C ASP A 142 8.86 11.25 -18.02
N TYR A 143 9.34 10.79 -16.86
CA TYR A 143 9.30 11.57 -15.62
C TYR A 143 10.47 12.56 -15.56
N ASP A 144 10.19 13.73 -15.03
CA ASP A 144 11.23 14.68 -14.67
C ASP A 144 11.93 14.29 -13.34
N GLU A 145 13.07 14.94 -13.08
CA GLU A 145 13.90 14.65 -11.90
C GLU A 145 13.14 14.87 -10.58
N SER A 146 12.21 15.83 -10.52
CA SER A 146 11.44 16.11 -9.31
C SER A 146 10.44 15.01 -9.02
N ALA A 147 9.79 14.47 -10.04
CA ALA A 147 8.87 13.34 -9.94
C ALA A 147 9.63 12.06 -9.54
N LEU A 148 10.76 11.79 -10.18
CA LEU A 148 11.60 10.63 -9.83
C LEU A 148 12.05 10.69 -8.37
N GLY A 149 12.45 11.86 -7.86
CA GLY A 149 12.86 12.04 -6.46
C GLY A 149 11.75 11.73 -5.43
N VAL A 150 10.48 11.61 -5.86
CA VAL A 150 9.35 11.23 -4.99
C VAL A 150 9.07 9.74 -5.01
N ILE A 151 9.31 9.06 -6.15
CA ILE A 151 8.95 7.67 -6.37
C ILE A 151 10.12 6.68 -6.34
N GLN A 152 11.35 7.17 -6.40
CA GLN A 152 12.56 6.36 -6.22
C GLN A 152 12.87 6.16 -4.75
N ASP A 153 13.39 4.99 -4.42
CA ASP A 153 13.98 4.72 -3.10
C ASP A 153 15.49 5.02 -3.07
N ASP A 154 16.12 4.73 -1.93
CA ASP A 154 17.57 4.97 -1.74
C ASP A 154 18.48 4.14 -2.68
N ASP A 155 17.93 3.10 -3.31
CA ASP A 155 18.62 2.23 -4.27
C ASP A 155 18.22 2.53 -5.73
N ASP A 156 17.61 3.68 -5.99
CA ASP A 156 17.05 4.13 -7.29
C ASP A 156 15.91 3.23 -7.82
N ALA A 157 15.38 2.31 -7.02
CA ALA A 157 14.31 1.43 -7.43
C ALA A 157 12.96 2.15 -7.44
N ILE A 158 12.12 1.83 -8.42
CA ILE A 158 10.78 2.41 -8.60
C ILE A 158 9.74 1.30 -8.44
N TYR A 159 8.77 1.49 -7.56
CA TYR A 159 7.72 0.51 -7.27
C TYR A 159 6.32 1.01 -7.57
N VAL A 160 6.18 2.25 -8.01
CA VAL A 160 4.90 2.88 -8.31
C VAL A 160 4.96 3.67 -9.61
N LEU A 161 3.87 3.63 -10.39
CA LEU A 161 3.63 4.56 -11.47
C LEU A 161 2.86 5.76 -10.90
N MET A 162 3.47 6.94 -10.92
CA MET A 162 2.81 8.16 -10.47
C MET A 162 1.87 8.68 -11.57
N ILE A 163 0.56 8.62 -11.32
CA ILE A 163 -0.48 9.06 -12.26
C ILE A 163 -0.99 10.48 -11.98
N SER A 164 -0.71 11.00 -10.79
CA SER A 164 -1.06 12.37 -10.41
C SER A 164 -0.19 12.86 -9.26
N GLU A 165 0.05 14.16 -9.23
CA GLU A 165 0.70 14.84 -8.12
C GLU A 165 -0.27 15.85 -7.52
N LEU A 166 -0.37 15.88 -6.20
CA LEU A 166 -1.16 16.85 -5.47
C LEU A 166 -0.24 17.81 -4.72
N ILE A 167 -0.24 19.07 -5.13
CA ILE A 167 0.46 20.14 -4.44
C ILE A 167 -0.47 20.76 -3.39
N ASN A 168 -0.13 20.58 -2.12
CA ASN A 168 -0.83 21.22 -1.02
C ASN A 168 -0.21 22.57 -0.70
N GLY A 169 -1.05 23.57 -0.56
CA GLY A 169 -0.62 24.93 -0.24
C GLY A 169 -1.70 25.72 0.47
N THR A 170 -1.31 26.87 1.03
CA THR A 170 -2.24 27.82 1.64
C THR A 170 -2.60 28.90 0.61
N LEU A 171 -3.89 29.03 0.31
CA LEU A 171 -4.39 30.16 -0.46
C LEU A 171 -4.49 31.38 0.44
N VAL A 172 -3.91 32.49 -0.01
CA VAL A 172 -3.85 33.73 0.76
C VAL A 172 -4.67 34.82 0.06
N ASN A 173 -5.54 35.47 0.83
CA ASN A 173 -6.22 36.70 0.37
C ASN A 173 -5.30 37.89 0.58
N LEU A 174 -4.75 38.43 -0.52
CA LEU A 174 -3.79 39.53 -0.48
C LEU A 174 -4.40 40.81 0.08
N ASP A 175 -5.65 41.13 -0.29
CA ASP A 175 -6.32 42.33 0.20
C ASP A 175 -6.52 42.28 1.74
N ALA A 176 -6.82 41.10 2.27
CA ALA A 176 -6.96 40.93 3.71
C ALA A 176 -5.60 41.03 4.44
N CYS A 177 -4.54 40.57 3.84
CA CYS A 177 -3.18 40.74 4.37
C CYS A 177 -2.76 42.21 4.38
N ASP A 178 -2.95 42.92 3.27
CA ASP A 178 -2.62 44.34 3.10
C ASP A 178 -3.38 45.20 4.09
N ALA A 179 -4.66 44.90 4.33
CA ALA A 179 -5.50 45.67 5.26
C ALA A 179 -4.97 45.64 6.71
N VAL A 180 -4.21 44.64 7.08
CA VAL A 180 -3.62 44.44 8.45
C VAL A 180 -2.11 44.54 8.46
N GLY A 181 -1.47 44.88 7.34
CA GLY A 181 -0.04 45.05 7.21
C GLY A 181 0.75 43.72 7.37
N VAL A 182 0.20 42.60 6.87
CA VAL A 182 0.86 41.33 6.80
C VAL A 182 1.42 41.13 5.40
N ASP A 183 2.73 40.89 5.30
CA ASP A 183 3.36 40.43 4.05
C ASP A 183 3.32 38.90 3.99
N PRO A 184 2.49 38.29 3.10
CA PRO A 184 2.39 36.83 3.02
C PRO A 184 3.67 36.19 2.50
N TYR A 185 4.50 36.90 1.76
CA TYR A 185 5.77 36.38 1.24
C TYR A 185 6.90 36.36 2.29
N ALA A 186 6.70 37.01 3.44
CA ALA A 186 7.62 36.98 4.56
C ALA A 186 7.31 35.84 5.55
N ILE A 187 6.26 35.04 5.31
CA ILE A 187 5.88 33.92 6.18
C ILE A 187 6.71 32.68 5.78
N HIS A 188 7.65 32.32 6.64
CA HIS A 188 8.57 31.18 6.41
C HIS A 188 8.49 30.10 7.49
N THR A 189 7.88 30.41 8.63
CA THR A 189 7.77 29.49 9.77
C THR A 189 6.32 29.37 10.24
N TRP A 190 6.05 28.35 11.05
CA TRP A 190 4.75 28.19 11.69
C TRP A 190 4.43 29.32 12.69
N ASP A 191 5.45 29.91 13.30
CA ASP A 191 5.29 31.06 14.20
C ASP A 191 4.89 32.29 13.41
N ASP A 192 5.54 32.60 12.28
CA ASP A 192 5.14 33.68 11.37
C ASP A 192 3.71 33.52 10.90
N PHE A 193 3.33 32.27 10.51
CA PHE A 193 1.98 31.96 10.06
C PHE A 193 0.94 32.20 11.18
N THR A 194 1.25 31.77 12.39
CA THR A 194 0.36 31.97 13.53
C THR A 194 0.18 33.43 13.88
N GLU A 195 1.28 34.22 13.83
CA GLU A 195 1.24 35.67 14.05
C GLU A 195 0.42 36.38 12.97
N ALA A 196 0.59 36.00 11.69
CA ALA A 196 -0.19 36.53 10.57
C ALA A 196 -1.68 36.22 10.75
N CYS A 197 -2.04 35.00 11.09
CA CYS A 197 -3.42 34.62 11.37
C CYS A 197 -4.05 35.41 12.52
N ALA A 198 -3.27 35.71 13.57
CA ALA A 198 -3.75 36.50 14.69
C ALA A 198 -4.05 37.98 14.33
N LYS A 199 -3.33 38.55 13.33
CA LYS A 199 -3.56 39.89 12.81
C LYS A 199 -4.77 39.98 11.86
N ILE A 200 -5.00 38.90 11.09
CA ILE A 200 -6.09 38.86 10.11
C ILE A 200 -7.46 38.58 10.76
N LYS A 201 -7.49 37.93 11.91
CA LYS A 201 -8.70 37.60 12.68
C LYS A 201 -9.40 38.83 13.23
#